data_e3caaeb5f5dab630fa9026b6e11ae9a7
#
_entry.id   e3caaeb5f5dab630fa9026b6e11ae9a7
#
_cell.length_a   1.000
_cell.length_b   1.000
_cell.length_c   1.000
_cell.angle_alpha   90.00
_cell.angle_beta   90.00
_cell.angle_gamma   90.00
#
_symmetry.space_group_name_H-M   'P 1'
#
loop_
_entity.id
_entity.type
_entity.pdbx_description
1 polymer ?
#
loop_
_entity_poly.entity_id
_entity_poly.type
_entity_poly.pdbx_seq_one_letter_code
_entity_poly.pdbx_strand_id
1 'polypeptide(L)'
;PHHHRIFAAEPRSYRDLPLRLAEYGCCYRYEQSGELFGLMRVRSLNMNDAHIYCTEDQFAQEFNAVKDMYLKYFKIFGIEKYVMRFSTHGKEGLGKKYVNEPELWVKTEEMVRQVLIDSKINYIEVPNEAAFYGPKIDVQVWSVIGREFTLATNQVDFAVPAKFGLTYR
;
A
#
# COMPACT_ATOMS: atom_id res chain seq x y z
N PRO A 1 -6.71 8.24 8.45
CA PRO A 1 -7.03 9.70 8.36
C PRO A 1 -6.20 10.57 9.29
N HIS A 2 -5.74 10.08 10.47
CA HIS A 2 -5.03 10.92 11.44
C HIS A 2 -3.66 11.38 10.95
N HIS A 3 -2.89 10.57 10.20
CA HIS A 3 -1.65 11.02 9.57
C HIS A 3 -1.88 12.18 8.60
N HIS A 4 -2.98 12.18 7.83
CA HIS A 4 -3.33 13.33 6.97
C HIS A 4 -3.62 14.59 7.81
N ARG A 5 -4.27 14.45 8.97
CA ARG A 5 -4.47 15.56 9.90
C ARG A 5 -3.18 16.06 10.50
N ILE A 6 -2.24 15.16 10.83
CA ILE A 6 -0.89 15.53 11.32
C ILE A 6 -0.12 16.27 10.23
N PHE A 7 -0.16 15.79 8.98
CA PHE A 7 0.45 16.48 7.84
C PHE A 7 -0.11 17.90 7.69
N ALA A 8 -1.43 18.04 7.73
CA ALA A 8 -2.14 19.32 7.54
C ALA A 8 -2.06 20.28 8.74
N ALA A 9 -1.59 19.83 9.91
CA ALA A 9 -1.54 20.66 11.11
C ALA A 9 -0.54 21.82 11.02
N GLU A 10 0.45 21.69 10.13
CA GLU A 10 1.49 22.70 9.92
C GLU A 10 1.69 22.96 8.42
N PRO A 11 2.04 24.19 8.02
CA PRO A 11 2.47 24.46 6.64
C PRO A 11 3.66 23.61 6.25
N ARG A 12 3.58 22.94 5.11
CA ARG A 12 4.66 22.08 4.58
C ARG A 12 5.35 22.72 3.41
N SER A 13 6.66 22.51 3.34
CA SER A 13 7.51 22.88 2.21
C SER A 13 7.87 21.63 1.40
N TYR A 14 8.19 21.79 0.12
CA TYR A 14 8.76 20.71 -0.69
C TYR A 14 10.05 20.12 -0.07
N ARG A 15 10.74 20.89 0.79
CA ARG A 15 11.95 20.44 1.51
C ARG A 15 11.65 19.48 2.68
N ASP A 16 10.39 19.44 3.13
CA ASP A 16 9.95 18.52 4.17
C ASP A 16 9.62 17.13 3.60
N LEU A 17 9.60 16.99 2.27
CA LEU A 17 9.33 15.74 1.59
C LEU A 17 10.64 15.00 1.20
N PRO A 18 10.68 13.69 1.33
CA PRO A 18 9.60 12.80 1.76
C PRO A 18 9.38 12.84 3.28
N LEU A 19 8.14 13.03 3.70
CA LEU A 19 7.74 12.94 5.12
C LEU A 19 7.17 11.55 5.41
N ARG A 20 7.78 10.83 6.35
CA ARG A 20 7.38 9.49 6.74
C ARG A 20 6.79 9.50 8.15
N LEU A 21 5.52 9.13 8.26
CA LEU A 21 4.80 8.98 9.52
C LEU A 21 4.49 7.51 9.74
N ALA A 22 4.96 6.93 10.84
CA ALA A 22 4.74 5.54 11.17
C ALA A 22 4.14 5.39 12.57
N GLU A 23 3.37 4.34 12.77
CA GLU A 23 2.74 4.03 14.05
C GLU A 23 2.59 2.52 14.27
N TYR A 24 2.46 2.14 15.53
CA TYR A 24 1.90 0.86 15.96
C TYR A 24 0.44 1.11 16.31
N GLY A 25 -0.43 0.96 15.31
CA GLY A 25 -1.85 1.28 15.44
C GLY A 25 -2.66 0.12 15.98
N CYS A 26 -3.53 0.36 16.98
CA CYS A 26 -4.54 -0.60 17.39
C CYS A 26 -5.75 -0.50 16.46
N CYS A 27 -6.02 -1.56 15.72
CA CYS A 27 -7.09 -1.61 14.73
C CYS A 27 -8.22 -2.55 15.17
N TYR A 28 -9.44 -2.11 14.95
CA TYR A 28 -10.64 -2.90 15.21
C TYR A 28 -11.42 -3.10 13.91
N ARG A 29 -11.76 -4.35 13.59
CA ARG A 29 -12.54 -4.71 12.41
C ARG A 29 -13.70 -5.60 12.81
N TYR A 30 -14.92 -5.24 12.41
CA TYR A 30 -16.09 -6.06 12.62
C TYR A 30 -16.15 -7.16 11.56
N GLU A 31 -15.26 -8.17 11.72
CA GLU A 31 -15.26 -9.35 10.87
C GLU A 31 -16.47 -10.23 11.19
N GLN A 32 -17.08 -10.82 10.15
CA GLN A 32 -18.14 -11.79 10.33
C GLN A 32 -17.60 -13.04 11.04
N SER A 33 -18.43 -13.72 11.83
CA SER A 33 -17.97 -14.88 12.62
C SER A 33 -17.40 -16.01 11.76
N GLY A 34 -17.96 -16.23 10.56
CA GLY A 34 -17.48 -17.23 9.61
C GLY A 34 -16.16 -16.88 8.91
N GLU A 35 -15.68 -15.64 9.03
CA GLU A 35 -14.42 -15.17 8.47
C GLU A 35 -13.25 -15.27 9.46
N LEU A 36 -13.56 -15.42 10.75
CA LEU A 36 -12.53 -15.52 11.79
C LEU A 36 -11.68 -16.78 11.59
N PHE A 37 -10.36 -16.64 11.69
CA PHE A 37 -9.44 -17.76 11.47
C PHE A 37 -8.18 -17.62 12.32
N GLY A 38 -8.13 -18.34 13.43
CA GLY A 38 -6.99 -18.36 14.36
C GLY A 38 -6.51 -16.95 14.72
N LEU A 39 -5.19 -16.71 14.59
CA LEU A 39 -4.59 -15.38 14.74
C LEU A 39 -4.48 -14.62 13.41
N MET A 40 -4.87 -15.24 12.29
CA MET A 40 -4.72 -14.66 10.96
C MET A 40 -5.82 -13.67 10.61
N ARG A 41 -7.05 -13.89 11.12
CA ARG A 41 -8.16 -12.99 10.92
C ARG A 41 -8.93 -12.82 12.23
N VAL A 42 -8.69 -11.68 12.86
CA VAL A 42 -9.18 -11.32 14.19
C VAL A 42 -9.88 -9.97 14.15
N ARG A 43 -10.68 -9.68 15.17
CA ARG A 43 -11.42 -8.40 15.28
C ARG A 43 -10.63 -7.28 15.92
N SER A 44 -9.53 -7.60 16.61
CA SER A 44 -8.61 -6.62 17.21
C SER A 44 -7.18 -7.03 16.92
N LEU A 45 -6.39 -6.12 16.38
CA LEU A 45 -4.99 -6.37 16.03
C LEU A 45 -4.17 -5.10 16.17
N ASN A 46 -2.87 -5.26 16.37
CA ASN A 46 -1.91 -4.19 16.22
C ASN A 46 -1.31 -4.25 14.81
N MET A 47 -1.24 -3.11 14.16
CA MET A 47 -0.70 -2.99 12.80
C MET A 47 0.48 -2.03 12.80
N ASN A 48 1.58 -2.44 12.18
CA ASN A 48 2.64 -1.52 11.79
C ASN A 48 2.17 -0.81 10.53
N ASP A 49 1.82 0.45 10.65
CA ASP A 49 1.28 1.26 9.56
C ASP A 49 2.11 2.52 9.35
N ALA A 50 2.15 3.00 8.12
CA ALA A 50 2.87 4.21 7.77
C ALA A 50 2.21 4.92 6.59
N HIS A 51 2.39 6.25 6.55
CA HIS A 51 2.13 7.06 5.37
C HIS A 51 3.41 7.78 4.98
N ILE A 52 3.77 7.69 3.71
CA ILE A 52 4.91 8.37 3.12
C ILE A 52 4.37 9.41 2.15
N TYR A 53 4.55 10.68 2.51
CA TYR A 53 4.20 11.82 1.66
C TYR A 53 5.42 12.18 0.86
N CYS A 54 5.35 12.05 -0.46
CA CYS A 54 6.47 12.31 -1.35
C CYS A 54 6.00 12.97 -2.65
N THR A 55 6.93 13.58 -3.37
CA THR A 55 6.70 14.06 -4.74
C THR A 55 6.77 12.89 -5.72
N GLU A 56 6.31 13.09 -6.95
CA GLU A 56 6.33 12.04 -7.98
C GLU A 56 7.75 11.57 -8.31
N ASP A 57 8.71 12.47 -8.35
CA ASP A 57 10.12 12.15 -8.61
C ASP A 57 10.78 11.36 -7.45
N GLN A 58 10.26 11.48 -6.23
CA GLN A 58 10.71 10.71 -5.07
C GLN A 58 10.04 9.32 -4.99
N PHE A 59 8.94 9.10 -5.72
CA PHE A 59 8.12 7.89 -5.60
C PHE A 59 8.92 6.60 -5.76
N ALA A 60 9.69 6.49 -6.83
CA ALA A 60 10.46 5.26 -7.12
C ALA A 60 11.45 4.93 -6.00
N GLN A 61 12.11 5.94 -5.44
CA GLN A 61 13.05 5.77 -4.32
C GLN A 61 12.34 5.29 -3.06
N GLU A 62 11.22 5.93 -2.69
CA GLU A 62 10.45 5.57 -1.50
C GLU A 62 9.83 4.18 -1.63
N PHE A 63 9.29 3.86 -2.79
CA PHE A 63 8.74 2.54 -3.07
C PHE A 63 9.80 1.44 -2.95
N ASN A 64 10.99 1.65 -3.52
CA ASN A 64 12.10 0.72 -3.40
C ASN A 64 12.59 0.58 -1.96
N ALA A 65 12.63 1.65 -1.19
CA ALA A 65 13.02 1.60 0.22
C ALA A 65 12.06 0.72 1.06
N VAL A 66 10.75 0.81 0.82
CA VAL A 66 9.75 -0.06 1.47
C VAL A 66 9.94 -1.52 1.04
N LYS A 67 10.13 -1.77 -0.25
CA LYS A 67 10.42 -3.10 -0.77
C LYS A 67 11.67 -3.71 -0.12
N ASP A 68 12.76 -2.96 -0.04
CA ASP A 68 14.02 -3.43 0.55
C ASP A 68 13.85 -3.73 2.05
N MET A 69 13.03 -2.93 2.73
CA MET A 69 12.64 -3.21 4.12
C MET A 69 11.90 -4.55 4.23
N TYR A 70 10.95 -4.86 3.36
CA TYR A 70 10.26 -6.14 3.35
C TYR A 70 11.23 -7.30 3.16
N LEU A 71 12.10 -7.23 2.15
CA LEU A 71 13.09 -8.27 1.87
C LEU A 71 14.06 -8.48 3.03
N LYS A 72 14.46 -7.40 3.71
CA LYS A 72 15.28 -7.48 4.93
C LYS A 72 14.57 -8.26 6.04
N TYR A 73 13.31 -7.96 6.31
CA TYR A 73 12.54 -8.66 7.34
C TYR A 73 12.24 -10.11 6.95
N PHE A 74 11.94 -10.38 5.69
CA PHE A 74 11.76 -11.77 5.23
C PHE A 74 12.99 -12.62 5.47
N LYS A 75 14.18 -12.06 5.21
CA LYS A 75 15.44 -12.74 5.53
C LYS A 75 15.61 -12.99 7.04
N ILE A 76 15.27 -12.01 7.89
CA ILE A 76 15.36 -12.13 9.37
C ILE A 76 14.43 -13.23 9.88
N PHE A 77 13.20 -13.30 9.35
CA PHE A 77 12.18 -14.27 9.78
C PHE A 77 12.21 -15.60 9.02
N GLY A 78 13.16 -15.79 8.09
CA GLY A 78 13.27 -17.03 7.30
C GLY A 78 12.09 -17.25 6.35
N ILE A 79 11.47 -16.17 5.85
CA ILE A 79 10.38 -16.24 4.87
C ILE A 79 11.00 -16.33 3.48
N GLU A 80 11.12 -17.55 2.96
CA GLU A 80 11.76 -17.81 1.66
C GLU A 80 10.77 -17.78 0.50
N LYS A 81 9.52 -18.19 0.76
CA LYS A 81 8.47 -18.28 -0.27
C LYS A 81 7.48 -17.13 -0.15
N TYR A 82 7.53 -16.22 -1.10
CA TYR A 82 6.57 -15.13 -1.24
C TYR A 82 6.35 -14.79 -2.72
N VAL A 83 5.26 -14.10 -3.02
CA VAL A 83 4.99 -13.48 -4.32
C VAL A 83 4.44 -12.07 -4.09
N MET A 84 4.86 -11.13 -4.91
CA MET A 84 4.27 -9.79 -4.93
C MET A 84 3.10 -9.78 -5.91
N ARG A 85 1.92 -9.44 -5.41
CA ARG A 85 0.70 -9.29 -6.19
C ARG A 85 0.46 -7.81 -6.44
N PHE A 86 0.65 -7.39 -7.68
CA PHE A 86 0.34 -6.04 -8.12
C PHE A 86 -1.13 -5.96 -8.56
N SER A 87 -1.94 -5.23 -7.79
CA SER A 87 -3.38 -5.09 -8.03
C SER A 87 -3.66 -3.77 -8.71
N THR A 88 -4.27 -3.85 -9.90
CA THR A 88 -4.65 -2.73 -10.74
C THR A 88 -6.17 -2.50 -10.73
N HIS A 89 -6.60 -1.32 -11.18
CA HIS A 89 -8.03 -1.03 -11.32
C HIS A 89 -8.65 -1.77 -12.51
N GLY A 90 -9.98 -1.87 -12.49
CA GLY A 90 -10.75 -2.28 -13.65
C GLY A 90 -11.52 -1.09 -14.23
N LYS A 91 -11.46 -0.91 -15.55
CA LYS A 91 -12.09 0.24 -16.22
C LYS A 91 -13.57 0.39 -15.93
N GLU A 92 -14.30 -0.72 -15.79
CA GLU A 92 -15.74 -0.74 -15.48
C GLU A 92 -16.08 -0.28 -14.06
N GLY A 93 -15.08 -0.24 -13.19
CA GLY A 93 -15.20 0.18 -11.79
C GLY A 93 -15.02 1.67 -11.57
N LEU A 94 -14.57 2.44 -12.56
CA LEU A 94 -14.37 3.89 -12.46
C LEU A 94 -15.68 4.62 -12.11
N GLY A 95 -15.61 5.51 -11.13
CA GLY A 95 -16.79 6.23 -10.62
C GLY A 95 -17.73 5.40 -9.75
N LYS A 96 -17.45 4.12 -9.53
CA LYS A 96 -18.21 3.21 -8.65
C LYS A 96 -17.33 2.67 -7.52
N LYS A 97 -16.56 1.64 -7.81
CA LYS A 97 -15.58 1.04 -6.90
C LYS A 97 -14.32 1.90 -6.77
N TYR A 98 -13.90 2.53 -7.86
CA TYR A 98 -12.66 3.29 -7.98
C TYR A 98 -12.95 4.78 -8.18
N VAL A 99 -12.06 5.62 -7.69
CA VAL A 99 -12.09 7.07 -7.94
C VAL A 99 -12.07 7.32 -9.45
N ASN A 100 -12.91 8.26 -9.91
CA ASN A 100 -13.05 8.59 -11.33
C ASN A 100 -11.94 9.53 -11.81
N GLU A 101 -10.72 9.01 -11.86
CA GLU A 101 -9.51 9.73 -12.29
C GLU A 101 -8.69 8.83 -13.24
N PRO A 102 -9.19 8.54 -14.46
CA PRO A 102 -8.62 7.53 -15.35
C PRO A 102 -7.15 7.78 -15.70
N GLU A 103 -6.76 9.04 -15.88
CA GLU A 103 -5.37 9.40 -16.20
C GLU A 103 -4.42 9.13 -15.04
N LEU A 104 -4.84 9.42 -13.81
CA LEU A 104 -4.05 9.15 -12.61
C LEU A 104 -3.89 7.65 -12.37
N TRP A 105 -4.92 6.85 -12.67
CA TRP A 105 -4.84 5.40 -12.60
C TRP A 105 -3.77 4.87 -13.56
N VAL A 106 -3.85 5.21 -14.83
CA VAL A 106 -2.88 4.77 -15.84
C VAL A 106 -1.46 5.20 -15.45
N LYS A 107 -1.29 6.45 -15.06
CA LYS A 107 0.01 7.01 -14.67
C LYS A 107 0.60 6.28 -13.46
N THR A 108 -0.16 6.12 -12.39
CA THR A 108 0.33 5.51 -11.15
C THR A 108 0.59 4.01 -11.30
N GLU A 109 -0.23 3.30 -12.05
CA GLU A 109 -0.01 1.89 -12.35
C GLU A 109 1.26 1.69 -13.18
N GLU A 110 1.52 2.55 -14.15
CA GLU A 110 2.74 2.48 -14.95
C GLU A 110 3.98 2.79 -14.11
N MET A 111 3.93 3.78 -13.23
CA MET A 111 5.01 4.08 -12.29
C MET A 111 5.35 2.88 -11.38
N VAL A 112 4.33 2.22 -10.83
CA VAL A 112 4.51 1.02 -10.00
C VAL A 112 5.09 -0.13 -10.82
N ARG A 113 4.55 -0.37 -12.02
CA ARG A 113 5.01 -1.44 -12.91
C ARG A 113 6.49 -1.25 -13.29
N GLN A 114 6.88 -0.02 -13.64
CA GLN A 114 8.26 0.30 -13.99
C GLN A 114 9.21 0.03 -12.82
N VAL A 115 8.84 0.43 -11.60
CA VAL A 115 9.66 0.15 -10.41
C VAL A 115 9.81 -1.35 -10.16
N LEU A 116 8.76 -2.15 -10.38
CA LEU A 116 8.83 -3.61 -10.23
C LEU A 116 9.75 -4.26 -11.27
N ILE A 117 9.66 -3.81 -12.51
CA ILE A 117 10.52 -4.29 -13.62
C ILE A 117 11.98 -3.94 -13.35
N ASP A 118 12.29 -2.69 -13.02
CA ASP A 118 13.64 -2.21 -12.76
C ASP A 118 14.27 -2.90 -11.55
N SER A 119 13.47 -3.24 -10.57
CA SER A 119 13.87 -3.97 -9.37
C SER A 119 14.05 -5.47 -9.60
N LYS A 120 13.71 -6.00 -10.77
CA LYS A 120 13.76 -7.42 -11.14
C LYS A 120 13.03 -8.33 -10.14
N ILE A 121 11.91 -7.85 -9.61
CA ILE A 121 11.08 -8.61 -8.68
C ILE A 121 10.09 -9.47 -9.44
N ASN A 122 9.94 -10.72 -9.00
CA ASN A 122 8.86 -11.58 -9.44
C ASN A 122 7.53 -11.06 -8.89
N TYR A 123 6.61 -10.66 -9.78
CA TYR A 123 5.27 -10.25 -9.42
C TYR A 123 4.23 -10.85 -10.35
N ILE A 124 3.02 -10.90 -9.87
CA ILE A 124 1.83 -11.21 -10.68
C ILE A 124 0.94 -9.96 -10.71
N GLU A 125 0.39 -9.63 -11.86
CA GLU A 125 -0.57 -8.53 -12.01
C GLU A 125 -1.99 -9.07 -11.98
N VAL A 126 -2.84 -8.46 -11.13
CA VAL A 126 -4.23 -8.88 -10.95
C VAL A 126 -5.14 -7.67 -11.13
N PRO A 127 -5.98 -7.66 -12.17
CA PRO A 127 -6.91 -6.56 -12.41
C PRO A 127 -8.09 -6.60 -11.41
N ASN A 128 -8.74 -5.44 -11.22
CA ASN A 128 -9.93 -5.26 -10.37
C ASN A 128 -9.74 -5.50 -8.86
N GLU A 129 -8.51 -5.61 -8.37
CA GLU A 129 -8.23 -5.80 -6.94
C GLU A 129 -7.53 -4.61 -6.27
N ALA A 130 -7.33 -3.51 -6.98
CA ALA A 130 -6.78 -2.28 -6.41
C ALA A 130 -7.65 -1.73 -5.27
N ALA A 131 -7.06 -0.90 -4.42
CA ALA A 131 -7.81 -0.06 -3.49
C ALA A 131 -8.62 0.99 -4.26
N PHE A 132 -9.67 1.57 -3.67
CA PHE A 132 -10.50 2.56 -4.37
C PHE A 132 -9.74 3.85 -4.70
N TYR A 133 -8.62 4.11 -4.03
CA TYR A 133 -7.81 5.33 -4.08
C TYR A 133 -6.48 5.17 -4.81
N GLY A 134 -6.14 3.98 -5.28
CA GLY A 134 -4.90 3.74 -6.01
C GLY A 134 -4.50 2.26 -6.11
N PRO A 135 -3.49 1.96 -6.94
CA PRO A 135 -2.96 0.62 -7.07
C PRO A 135 -2.20 0.18 -5.81
N LYS A 136 -2.07 -1.13 -5.63
CA LYS A 136 -1.38 -1.68 -4.47
C LYS A 136 -0.53 -2.90 -4.81
N ILE A 137 0.47 -3.14 -3.98
CA ILE A 137 1.22 -4.39 -3.97
C ILE A 137 0.98 -5.10 -2.65
N ASP A 138 0.43 -6.29 -2.72
CA ASP A 138 0.28 -7.20 -1.60
C ASP A 138 1.40 -8.24 -1.65
N VAL A 139 2.09 -8.44 -0.54
CA VAL A 139 3.05 -9.54 -0.42
C VAL A 139 2.32 -10.77 0.10
N GLN A 140 2.19 -11.77 -0.75
CA GLN A 140 1.55 -13.04 -0.44
C GLN A 140 2.57 -14.05 0.07
N VAL A 141 2.22 -14.71 1.16
CA VAL A 141 3.00 -15.79 1.76
C VAL A 141 2.10 -17.00 2.02
N TRP A 142 2.70 -18.16 2.32
CA TRP A 142 1.95 -19.38 2.57
C TRP A 142 2.20 -19.89 3.98
N SER A 143 1.14 -20.26 4.67
CA SER A 143 1.22 -20.98 5.94
C SER A 143 1.78 -22.40 5.73
N VAL A 144 2.17 -23.07 6.82
CA VAL A 144 2.65 -24.47 6.80
C VAL A 144 1.63 -25.43 6.19
N ILE A 145 0.34 -25.13 6.34
CA ILE A 145 -0.76 -25.92 5.74
C ILE A 145 -1.07 -25.51 4.28
N GLY A 146 -0.22 -24.69 3.66
CA GLY A 146 -0.36 -24.29 2.26
C GLY A 146 -1.41 -23.20 1.99
N ARG A 147 -2.01 -22.57 3.02
CA ARG A 147 -2.96 -21.48 2.82
C ARG A 147 -2.23 -20.17 2.56
N GLU A 148 -2.62 -19.50 1.48
CA GLU A 148 -2.12 -18.18 1.09
C GLU A 148 -2.77 -17.06 1.91
N PHE A 149 -1.98 -16.04 2.26
CA PHE A 149 -2.47 -14.82 2.90
C PHE A 149 -1.51 -13.64 2.69
N THR A 150 -2.04 -12.43 2.82
CA THR A 150 -1.27 -11.19 2.70
C THR A 150 -0.52 -10.89 4.00
N LEU A 151 0.80 -10.76 3.91
CA LEU A 151 1.66 -10.41 5.05
C LEU A 151 1.89 -8.90 5.15
N ALA A 152 2.08 -8.24 4.03
CA ALA A 152 2.36 -6.80 3.95
C ALA A 152 1.73 -6.21 2.69
N THR A 153 1.40 -4.93 2.75
CA THR A 153 0.84 -4.20 1.61
C THR A 153 1.52 -2.84 1.46
N ASN A 154 1.85 -2.48 0.23
CA ASN A 154 2.27 -1.13 -0.15
C ASN A 154 1.24 -0.57 -1.13
N GLN A 155 0.63 0.56 -0.77
CA GLN A 155 -0.48 1.16 -1.50
C GLN A 155 -0.10 2.56 -1.98
N VAL A 156 -0.38 2.85 -3.25
CA VAL A 156 -0.30 4.21 -3.78
C VAL A 156 -1.64 4.90 -3.56
N ASP A 157 -1.61 6.11 -3.01
CA ASP A 157 -2.80 6.90 -2.77
C ASP A 157 -2.66 8.26 -3.45
N PHE A 158 -3.36 8.44 -4.55
CA PHE A 158 -3.43 9.71 -5.27
C PHE A 158 -4.74 10.47 -5.04
N ALA A 159 -5.69 9.89 -4.31
CA ALA A 159 -7.04 10.41 -4.18
C ALA A 159 -7.35 11.01 -2.81
N VAL A 160 -6.95 10.34 -1.73
CA VAL A 160 -7.31 10.77 -0.36
C VAL A 160 -6.58 12.05 0.05
N PRO A 161 -5.29 12.28 -0.28
CA PRO A 161 -4.63 13.55 0.02
C PRO A 161 -5.37 14.77 -0.54
N ALA A 162 -5.86 14.68 -1.77
CA ALA A 162 -6.66 15.75 -2.40
C ALA A 162 -7.97 16.01 -1.64
N LYS A 163 -8.66 14.96 -1.16
CA LYS A 163 -9.88 15.09 -0.35
C LYS A 163 -9.64 15.77 1.00
N PHE A 164 -8.45 15.63 1.55
CA PHE A 164 -8.02 16.31 2.77
C PHE A 164 -7.46 17.71 2.52
N GLY A 165 -7.38 18.15 1.26
CA GLY A 165 -6.82 19.43 0.88
C GLY A 165 -5.35 19.57 1.26
N LEU A 166 -4.57 18.48 1.23
CA LEU A 166 -3.16 18.51 1.57
C LEU A 166 -2.37 19.26 0.50
N THR A 167 -1.57 20.20 0.93
CA THR A 167 -0.73 21.02 0.07
C THR A 167 0.67 21.18 0.66
N TYR A 168 1.63 21.48 -0.20
CA TYR A 168 2.97 21.92 0.17
C TYR A 168 3.43 23.05 -0.75
N ARG A 169 4.40 23.86 -0.35
CA ARG A 169 4.94 25.01 -1.09
C ARG A 169 6.41 24.84 -1.41
#